data_a6130d3b5d26f9f56c70b00c4d586e7c
#
_entry.id   a6130d3b5d26f9f56c70b00c4d586e7c
#
_cell.length_a   1.000
_cell.length_b   1.000
_cell.length_c   1.000
_cell.angle_alpha   90.00
_cell.angle_beta   90.00
_cell.angle_gamma   90.00
#
_symmetry.space_group_name_H-M   'P 1'
#
loop_
_entity.id
_entity.type
_entity.pdbx_description
1 polymer ?
#
loop_
_entity_poly.entity_id
_entity_poly.type
_entity_poly.pdbx_seq_one_letter_code
_entity_poly.pdbx_strand_id
1 'polypeptide(L)'
;MLNIKLPEFKNKVYPDLELSLLEPSYKINLRGKNRDFFTKAGKLLSIMLPIESNTSANIRNINALWLSPDEWLIYGKDIDKDLEISLNNEISKLKYGSVTNVSDQWVIINLKGKNTFELLSKGSPFNFNNFKEKKNVVVQTLLNHVDVILHHQEINDLNLFVRKSFSE
;
A
#
# COMPACT_ATOMS: atom_id res chain seq x y z
N MET A 1 9.83 8.79 -15.29
CA MET A 1 9.15 7.47 -15.39
C MET A 1 9.97 6.46 -14.60
N LEU A 2 9.35 5.68 -13.74
CA LEU A 2 10.04 4.63 -12.99
C LEU A 2 10.47 3.51 -13.96
N ASN A 3 11.76 3.24 -14.04
CA ASN A 3 12.28 2.17 -14.89
C ASN A 3 12.34 0.84 -14.09
N ILE A 4 11.16 0.36 -13.68
CA ILE A 4 11.01 -0.87 -12.90
C ILE A 4 10.62 -2.00 -13.83
N LYS A 5 11.45 -3.02 -13.93
CA LYS A 5 11.09 -4.26 -14.64
C LYS A 5 10.08 -5.03 -13.80
N LEU A 6 8.87 -5.15 -14.30
CA LEU A 6 7.83 -5.97 -13.70
C LEU A 6 8.06 -7.46 -14.00
N PRO A 7 7.55 -8.37 -13.16
CA PRO A 7 7.50 -9.79 -13.49
C PRO A 7 6.60 -10.03 -14.71
N GLU A 8 6.83 -11.13 -15.40
CA GLU A 8 5.94 -11.58 -16.48
C GLU A 8 4.65 -12.12 -15.87
N PHE A 9 3.66 -11.25 -15.74
CA PHE A 9 2.37 -11.60 -15.21
C PHE A 9 1.29 -11.41 -16.27
N LYS A 10 0.57 -12.48 -16.58
CA LYS A 10 -0.63 -12.41 -17.43
C LYS A 10 -1.85 -12.20 -16.55
N ASN A 11 -2.62 -11.17 -16.82
CA ASN A 11 -3.91 -10.96 -16.15
C ASN A 11 -4.76 -12.23 -16.30
N LYS A 12 -5.37 -12.63 -15.21
CA LYS A 12 -6.21 -13.83 -15.14
C LYS A 12 -7.63 -13.43 -14.77
N VAL A 13 -8.58 -13.95 -15.54
CA VAL A 13 -10.00 -13.73 -15.32
C VAL A 13 -10.68 -15.07 -15.11
N TYR A 14 -11.36 -15.19 -13.99
CA TYR A 14 -12.15 -16.35 -13.60
C TYR A 14 -13.58 -15.89 -13.26
N PRO A 15 -14.56 -16.79 -13.15
CA PRO A 15 -15.87 -16.41 -12.64
C PRO A 15 -15.76 -15.72 -11.27
N ASP A 16 -16.28 -14.49 -11.16
CA ASP A 16 -16.26 -13.67 -9.95
C ASP A 16 -14.86 -13.39 -9.33
N LEU A 17 -13.79 -13.47 -10.14
CA LEU A 17 -12.43 -13.15 -9.71
C LEU A 17 -11.55 -12.71 -10.88
N GLU A 18 -10.98 -11.53 -10.78
CA GLU A 18 -9.99 -11.00 -11.69
C GLU A 18 -8.68 -10.71 -10.93
N LEU A 19 -7.56 -11.12 -11.52
CA LEU A 19 -6.21 -10.80 -11.03
C LEU A 19 -5.49 -10.00 -12.09
N SER A 20 -5.02 -8.82 -11.72
CA SER A 20 -4.25 -7.96 -12.61
C SER A 20 -3.02 -7.37 -11.92
N LEU A 21 -1.94 -7.24 -12.69
CA LEU A 21 -0.74 -6.56 -12.22
C LEU A 21 -0.93 -5.05 -12.40
N LEU A 22 -0.75 -4.28 -11.34
CA LEU A 22 -0.81 -2.83 -11.47
C LEU A 22 0.48 -2.27 -12.05
N GLU A 23 0.32 -1.21 -12.83
CA GLU A 23 1.45 -0.44 -13.36
C GLU A 23 2.37 0.07 -12.24
N PRO A 24 3.69 0.15 -12.50
CA PRO A 24 4.63 0.71 -11.54
C PRO A 24 4.23 2.11 -11.10
N SER A 25 4.16 2.32 -9.80
CA SER A 25 3.89 3.62 -9.20
C SER A 25 4.92 3.94 -8.13
N TYR A 26 5.07 5.21 -7.81
CA TYR A 26 5.86 5.61 -6.66
C TYR A 26 5.29 5.01 -5.38
N LYS A 27 6.21 4.50 -4.55
CA LYS A 27 5.92 4.01 -3.21
C LYS A 27 6.96 4.58 -2.25
N ILE A 28 6.48 5.24 -1.22
CA ILE A 28 7.32 5.91 -0.23
C ILE A 28 7.02 5.29 1.13
N ASN A 29 8.03 4.74 1.78
CA ASN A 29 7.96 4.44 3.19
C ASN A 29 8.22 5.73 3.96
N LEU A 30 7.24 6.17 4.72
CA LEU A 30 7.27 7.39 5.51
C LEU A 30 7.25 7.01 6.98
N ARG A 31 8.27 7.45 7.71
CA ARG A 31 8.35 7.21 9.16
C ARG A 31 8.47 8.51 9.92
N GLY A 32 7.83 8.55 11.07
CA GLY A 32 7.92 9.69 11.96
C GLY A 32 6.89 9.64 13.07
N LYS A 33 7.05 10.57 13.99
CA LYS A 33 6.16 10.74 15.13
C LYS A 33 6.21 12.21 15.57
N ASN A 34 5.27 12.62 16.33
CA ASN A 34 5.03 13.94 16.84
C ASN A 34 4.19 14.83 15.91
N ARG A 35 3.70 15.93 16.49
CA ARG A 35 2.79 16.85 15.83
C ARG A 35 3.40 17.50 14.56
N ASP A 36 4.68 17.86 14.61
CA ASP A 36 5.35 18.54 13.49
C ASP A 36 5.45 17.63 12.27
N PHE A 37 5.74 16.34 12.50
CA PHE A 37 5.75 15.32 11.44
C PHE A 37 4.37 15.21 10.77
N PHE A 38 3.30 15.00 11.56
CA PHE A 38 1.94 14.87 11.01
C PHE A 38 1.51 16.13 10.26
N THR A 39 1.84 17.31 10.79
CA THR A 39 1.49 18.60 10.15
C THR A 39 2.20 18.75 8.81
N LYS A 40 3.49 18.48 8.75
CA LYS A 40 4.28 18.63 7.51
C LYS A 40 3.90 17.56 6.48
N ALA A 41 3.83 16.31 6.88
CA ALA A 41 3.44 15.21 6.00
C ALA A 41 2.02 15.42 5.45
N GLY A 42 1.06 15.76 6.31
CA GLY A 42 -0.31 16.04 5.92
C GLY A 42 -0.44 17.21 4.95
N LYS A 43 0.33 18.28 5.14
CA LYS A 43 0.34 19.44 4.24
C LYS A 43 0.89 19.08 2.86
N LEU A 44 2.01 18.34 2.79
CA LEU A 44 2.65 17.98 1.52
C LEU A 44 1.83 16.95 0.74
N LEU A 45 1.27 15.97 1.43
CA LEU A 45 0.46 14.92 0.81
C LEU A 45 -1.00 15.34 0.59
N SER A 46 -1.42 16.47 1.18
CA SER A 46 -2.83 16.90 1.22
C SER A 46 -3.78 15.86 1.82
N ILE A 47 -3.27 14.98 2.70
CA ILE A 47 -4.00 13.87 3.33
C ILE A 47 -3.66 13.80 4.81
N MET A 48 -4.65 13.53 5.64
CA MET A 48 -4.40 13.19 7.04
C MET A 48 -3.92 11.74 7.11
N LEU A 49 -2.70 11.52 7.61
CA LEU A 49 -2.20 10.17 7.82
C LEU A 49 -3.09 9.41 8.81
N PRO A 50 -3.48 8.17 8.51
CA PRO A 50 -4.28 7.37 9.43
C PRO A 50 -3.49 7.10 10.71
N ILE A 51 -4.14 7.27 11.85
CA ILE A 51 -3.56 7.03 13.19
C ILE A 51 -4.12 5.78 13.85
N GLU A 52 -5.27 5.30 13.39
CA GLU A 52 -5.87 4.06 13.83
C GLU A 52 -5.17 2.88 13.14
N SER A 53 -4.90 1.83 13.91
CA SER A 53 -4.23 0.64 13.40
C SER A 53 -5.04 -0.06 12.30
N ASN A 54 -4.32 -0.58 11.30
CA ASN A 54 -4.90 -1.33 10.19
C ASN A 54 -5.89 -0.53 9.33
N THR A 55 -5.74 0.79 9.28
CA THR A 55 -6.56 1.66 8.42
C THR A 55 -5.74 2.30 7.31
N SER A 56 -6.43 2.82 6.33
CA SER A 56 -5.86 3.63 5.26
C SER A 56 -6.65 4.92 5.07
N ALA A 57 -5.99 5.90 4.50
CA ALA A 57 -6.64 7.11 4.03
C ALA A 57 -6.27 7.32 2.55
N ASN A 58 -7.16 7.96 1.81
CA ASN A 58 -6.91 8.27 0.41
C ASN A 58 -7.39 9.68 0.05
N ILE A 59 -6.73 10.27 -0.92
CA ILE A 59 -7.16 11.49 -1.59
C ILE A 59 -6.71 11.43 -3.05
N ARG A 60 -7.65 11.66 -3.97
CA ARG A 60 -7.37 11.52 -5.42
C ARG A 60 -6.73 10.15 -5.70
N ASN A 61 -5.49 10.14 -6.22
CA ASN A 61 -4.74 8.92 -6.52
C ASN A 61 -3.57 8.69 -5.54
N ILE A 62 -3.62 9.25 -4.34
CA ILE A 62 -2.65 9.01 -3.26
C ILE A 62 -3.31 8.22 -2.15
N ASN A 63 -2.68 7.14 -1.74
CA ASN A 63 -3.09 6.29 -0.63
C ASN A 63 -2.02 6.30 0.45
N ALA A 64 -2.44 6.38 1.70
CA ALA A 64 -1.60 6.26 2.89
C ALA A 64 -2.05 5.05 3.70
N LEU A 65 -1.23 4.03 3.78
CA LEU A 65 -1.49 2.80 4.54
C LEU A 65 -0.79 2.88 5.89
N TRP A 66 -1.52 2.67 6.96
CA TRP A 66 -0.94 2.52 8.29
C TRP A 66 -0.21 1.17 8.39
N LEU A 67 1.07 1.14 8.68
CA LEU A 67 1.85 -0.08 8.89
C LEU A 67 2.24 -0.29 10.36
N SER A 68 2.54 0.80 11.06
CA SER A 68 2.84 0.81 12.48
C SER A 68 2.54 2.20 13.07
N PRO A 69 2.61 2.41 14.39
CA PRO A 69 2.34 3.69 15.00
C PRO A 69 3.23 4.86 14.51
N ASP A 70 4.34 4.55 13.89
CA ASP A 70 5.29 5.52 13.35
C ASP A 70 5.69 5.24 11.90
N GLU A 71 4.89 4.45 11.16
CA GLU A 71 5.24 4.03 9.80
C GLU A 71 4.02 3.95 8.88
N TRP A 72 4.16 4.53 7.69
CA TRP A 72 3.15 4.52 6.63
C TRP A 72 3.77 4.15 5.29
N LEU A 73 3.05 3.37 4.49
CA LEU A 73 3.33 3.21 3.06
C LEU A 73 2.43 4.14 2.27
N ILE A 74 3.06 5.10 1.58
CA ILE A 74 2.38 6.03 0.69
C ILE A 74 2.56 5.54 -0.73
N TYR A 75 1.47 5.39 -1.50
CA TYR A 75 1.54 4.97 -2.89
C TYR A 75 0.44 5.58 -3.74
N GLY A 76 0.67 5.68 -5.05
CA GLY A 76 -0.33 6.17 -5.98
C GLY A 76 0.24 6.80 -7.25
N LYS A 77 -0.66 7.15 -8.16
CA LYS A 77 -0.28 7.73 -9.46
C LYS A 77 0.09 9.20 -9.38
N ASP A 78 -0.44 9.92 -8.38
CA ASP A 78 -0.17 11.35 -8.18
C ASP A 78 1.08 11.60 -7.32
N ILE A 79 1.88 10.57 -7.07
CA ILE A 79 3.18 10.68 -6.44
C ILE A 79 4.23 10.71 -7.54
N ASP A 80 5.06 11.73 -7.52
CA ASP A 80 6.15 11.92 -8.45
C ASP A 80 7.48 12.17 -7.71
N LYS A 81 8.53 12.44 -8.47
CA LYS A 81 9.85 12.73 -7.93
C LYS A 81 9.88 14.05 -7.17
N ASP A 82 9.12 15.04 -7.58
CA ASP A 82 9.12 16.37 -6.97
C ASP A 82 8.44 16.32 -5.59
N LEU A 83 7.36 15.57 -5.47
CA LEU A 83 6.73 15.30 -4.18
C LEU A 83 7.67 14.51 -3.25
N GLU A 84 8.37 13.48 -3.77
CA GLU A 84 9.37 12.72 -3.01
C GLU A 84 10.48 13.64 -2.47
N ILE A 85 11.04 14.50 -3.32
CA ILE A 85 12.07 15.47 -2.93
C ILE A 85 11.54 16.44 -1.86
N SER A 86 10.33 16.95 -2.05
CA SER A 86 9.69 17.87 -1.11
C SER A 86 9.46 17.21 0.26
N LEU A 87 8.97 15.98 0.28
CA LEU A 87 8.82 15.19 1.50
C LEU A 87 10.18 14.99 2.18
N ASN A 88 11.18 14.57 1.42
CA ASN A 88 12.51 14.33 1.98
C ASN A 88 13.11 15.60 2.58
N ASN A 89 13.03 16.73 1.89
CA ASN A 89 13.56 18.01 2.36
C ASN A 89 12.91 18.49 3.66
N GLU A 90 11.63 18.24 3.86
CA GLU A 90 10.90 18.72 5.03
C GLU A 90 10.87 17.73 6.19
N ILE A 91 10.74 16.43 5.89
CA ILE A 91 10.61 15.38 6.91
C ILE A 91 11.99 14.99 7.46
N SER A 92 13.03 14.88 6.62
CA SER A 92 14.36 14.48 7.07
C SER A 92 15.04 15.52 7.97
N LYS A 93 14.55 16.76 7.99
CA LYS A 93 14.98 17.79 8.96
C LYS A 93 14.44 17.54 10.37
N LEU A 94 13.43 16.70 10.51
CA LEU A 94 12.85 16.36 11.80
C LEU A 94 13.70 15.28 12.49
N LYS A 95 13.87 15.42 13.80
CA LYS A 95 14.69 14.49 14.61
C LYS A 95 14.28 13.01 14.46
N TYR A 96 13.00 12.75 14.17
CA TYR A 96 12.42 11.41 14.09
C TYR A 96 11.65 11.19 12.78
N GLY A 97 12.05 11.89 11.73
CA GLY A 97 11.42 11.77 10.41
C GLY A 97 12.33 11.05 9.41
N SER A 98 11.79 10.15 8.62
CA SER A 98 12.47 9.61 7.45
C SER A 98 11.54 9.38 6.28
N VAL A 99 12.09 9.50 5.09
CA VAL A 99 11.41 9.27 3.81
C VAL A 99 12.29 8.34 2.99
N THR A 100 11.76 7.20 2.60
CA THR A 100 12.52 6.21 1.83
C THR A 100 11.70 5.81 0.60
N ASN A 101 12.30 5.96 -0.58
CA ASN A 101 11.68 5.45 -1.80
C ASN A 101 11.79 3.93 -1.82
N VAL A 102 10.65 3.25 -1.85
CA VAL A 102 10.52 1.80 -1.87
C VAL A 102 9.77 1.32 -3.13
N SER A 103 9.73 2.14 -4.17
CA SER A 103 8.98 1.87 -5.41
C SER A 103 9.41 0.56 -6.07
N ASP A 104 10.70 0.25 -6.01
CA ASP A 104 11.27 -0.97 -6.61
C ASP A 104 11.18 -2.21 -5.71
N GLN A 105 10.76 -2.05 -4.46
CA GLN A 105 10.65 -3.18 -3.51
C GLN A 105 9.35 -3.95 -3.65
N TRP A 106 8.27 -3.28 -4.10
CA TRP A 106 6.92 -3.81 -4.07
C TRP A 106 6.29 -3.93 -5.44
N VAL A 107 5.73 -5.08 -5.70
CA VAL A 107 4.79 -5.31 -6.81
C VAL A 107 3.38 -5.31 -6.24
N ILE A 108 2.43 -4.77 -6.98
CA ILE A 108 1.02 -4.71 -6.55
C ILE A 108 0.21 -5.55 -7.52
N ILE A 109 -0.48 -6.55 -6.98
CA ILE A 109 -1.46 -7.36 -7.70
C ILE A 109 -2.83 -6.92 -7.20
N ASN A 110 -3.68 -6.48 -8.11
CA ASN A 110 -5.07 -6.19 -7.80
C ASN A 110 -5.91 -7.47 -7.93
N LEU A 111 -6.72 -7.73 -6.93
CA LEU A 111 -7.70 -8.81 -6.90
C LEU A 111 -9.09 -8.19 -6.83
N LYS A 112 -9.93 -8.51 -7.79
CA LYS A 112 -11.27 -7.96 -7.90
C LYS A 112 -12.30 -9.06 -8.10
N GLY A 113 -13.39 -9.01 -7.33
CA GLY A 113 -14.49 -9.95 -7.43
C GLY A 113 -14.86 -10.59 -6.10
N LYS A 114 -16.01 -11.25 -6.08
CA LYS A 114 -16.61 -11.84 -4.86
C LYS A 114 -15.76 -12.96 -4.27
N ASN A 115 -15.02 -13.68 -5.11
CA ASN A 115 -14.20 -14.83 -4.70
C ASN A 115 -12.79 -14.44 -4.21
N THR A 116 -12.48 -13.13 -4.14
CA THR A 116 -11.16 -12.64 -3.68
C THR A 116 -10.78 -13.19 -2.30
N PHE A 117 -11.69 -13.09 -1.34
CA PHE A 117 -11.38 -13.52 0.03
C PHE A 117 -11.41 -15.03 0.21
N GLU A 118 -12.19 -15.76 -0.60
CA GLU A 118 -12.12 -17.21 -0.64
C GLU A 118 -10.73 -17.68 -1.12
N LEU A 119 -10.22 -17.07 -2.19
CA LEU A 119 -8.87 -17.36 -2.67
C LEU A 119 -7.81 -17.08 -1.60
N LEU A 120 -7.84 -15.91 -0.98
CA LEU A 120 -6.86 -15.51 0.04
C LEU A 120 -6.91 -16.42 1.28
N SER A 121 -8.08 -16.86 1.69
CA SER A 121 -8.26 -17.76 2.85
C SER A 121 -7.62 -19.13 2.67
N LYS A 122 -7.37 -19.55 1.42
CA LYS A 122 -6.69 -20.83 1.12
C LYS A 122 -5.19 -20.79 1.40
N GLY A 123 -4.60 -19.58 1.41
CA GLY A 123 -3.15 -19.39 1.58
C GLY A 123 -2.75 -18.50 2.75
N SER A 124 -3.70 -17.90 3.47
CA SER A 124 -3.42 -16.98 4.57
C SER A 124 -4.02 -17.47 5.88
N PRO A 125 -3.31 -17.37 7.01
CA PRO A 125 -3.84 -17.68 8.34
C PRO A 125 -4.79 -16.57 8.87
N PHE A 126 -4.92 -15.45 8.16
CA PHE A 126 -5.71 -14.32 8.58
C PHE A 126 -7.22 -14.60 8.45
N ASN A 127 -7.99 -14.20 9.46
CA ASN A 127 -9.45 -14.32 9.41
C ASN A 127 -10.06 -13.10 8.69
N PHE A 128 -10.52 -13.29 7.47
CA PHE A 128 -11.09 -12.25 6.62
C PHE A 128 -12.54 -11.87 6.93
N ASN A 129 -13.24 -12.54 7.85
CA ASN A 129 -14.68 -12.38 8.04
C ASN A 129 -15.10 -10.92 8.31
N ASN A 130 -14.41 -10.23 9.21
CA ASN A 130 -14.68 -8.82 9.50
C ASN A 130 -13.95 -7.87 8.54
N PHE A 131 -12.88 -8.32 7.90
CA PHE A 131 -12.08 -7.51 6.99
C PHE A 131 -12.80 -7.27 5.66
N LYS A 132 -13.43 -8.29 5.10
CA LYS A 132 -14.11 -8.24 3.80
C LYS A 132 -15.30 -7.26 3.76
N GLU A 133 -15.86 -6.90 4.92
CA GLU A 133 -17.02 -6.00 5.02
C GLU A 133 -16.61 -4.52 5.19
N LYS A 134 -15.33 -4.26 5.43
CA LYS A 134 -14.81 -2.91 5.70
C LYS A 134 -14.04 -2.38 4.51
N LYS A 135 -14.18 -1.08 4.27
CA LYS A 135 -13.36 -0.34 3.29
C LYS A 135 -12.23 0.40 3.99
N ASN A 136 -11.21 0.77 3.21
CA ASN A 136 -10.05 1.52 3.69
C ASN A 136 -9.33 0.84 4.87
N VAL A 137 -9.23 -0.47 4.80
CA VAL A 137 -8.53 -1.29 5.80
C VAL A 137 -7.29 -1.95 5.22
N VAL A 138 -6.31 -2.11 6.09
CA VAL A 138 -5.00 -2.66 5.75
C VAL A 138 -4.71 -3.82 6.68
N VAL A 139 -4.07 -4.85 6.19
CA VAL A 139 -3.52 -5.91 7.04
C VAL A 139 -2.17 -6.36 6.50
N GLN A 140 -1.24 -6.58 7.42
CA GLN A 140 0.02 -7.26 7.15
C GLN A 140 -0.12 -8.71 7.61
N THR A 141 0.08 -9.64 6.70
CA THR A 141 -0.12 -11.07 6.96
C THR A 141 0.79 -11.92 6.07
N LEU A 142 0.65 -13.22 6.17
CA LEU A 142 1.31 -14.18 5.28
C LEU A 142 0.33 -14.66 4.21
N LEU A 143 0.86 -14.87 3.00
CA LEU A 143 0.22 -15.64 1.97
C LEU A 143 1.17 -16.79 1.60
N ASN A 144 0.76 -18.02 1.94
CA ASN A 144 1.65 -19.19 2.03
C ASN A 144 2.84 -18.92 2.97
N HIS A 145 3.96 -18.60 2.66
CA HIS A 145 5.11 -18.28 3.53
C HIS A 145 5.72 -16.91 3.22
N VAL A 146 5.00 -16.08 2.44
CA VAL A 146 5.47 -14.78 2.00
C VAL A 146 4.72 -13.66 2.73
N ASP A 147 5.47 -12.70 3.27
CA ASP A 147 4.90 -11.49 3.86
C ASP A 147 4.23 -10.64 2.78
N VAL A 148 2.98 -10.29 3.04
CA VAL A 148 2.19 -9.43 2.15
C VAL A 148 1.49 -8.32 2.93
N ILE A 149 1.21 -7.20 2.23
CA ILE A 149 0.32 -6.16 2.71
C ILE A 149 -0.94 -6.23 1.85
N LEU A 150 -2.09 -6.32 2.48
CA LEU A 150 -3.39 -6.30 1.82
C LEU A 150 -4.06 -4.97 2.10
N HIS A 151 -4.44 -4.25 1.05
CA HIS A 151 -5.18 -2.99 1.13
C HIS A 151 -6.54 -3.15 0.48
N HIS A 152 -7.59 -3.24 1.28
CA HIS A 152 -8.97 -3.34 0.84
C HIS A 152 -9.59 -1.95 0.74
N GLN A 153 -9.54 -1.37 -0.47
CA GLN A 153 -10.02 -0.02 -0.75
C GLN A 153 -11.53 0.03 -0.86
N GLU A 154 -12.09 -0.88 -1.64
CA GLU A 154 -13.51 -1.00 -1.92
C GLU A 154 -13.97 -2.44 -1.76
N ILE A 155 -15.28 -2.64 -1.59
CA ILE A 155 -15.84 -3.98 -1.46
C ILE A 155 -15.50 -4.81 -2.70
N ASN A 156 -14.91 -5.97 -2.47
CA ASN A 156 -14.42 -6.88 -3.52
C ASN A 156 -13.35 -6.30 -4.45
N ASP A 157 -12.60 -5.29 -4.00
CA ASP A 157 -11.47 -4.71 -4.72
C ASP A 157 -10.30 -4.52 -3.75
N LEU A 158 -9.25 -5.31 -3.93
CA LEU A 158 -8.13 -5.41 -2.99
C LEU A 158 -6.81 -5.34 -3.73
N ASN A 159 -5.88 -4.54 -3.21
CA ASN A 159 -4.50 -4.50 -3.63
C ASN A 159 -3.63 -5.34 -2.70
N LEU A 160 -2.96 -6.33 -3.28
CA LEU A 160 -1.98 -7.18 -2.61
C LEU A 160 -0.58 -6.69 -2.98
N PHE A 161 0.18 -6.29 -1.97
CA PHE A 161 1.59 -5.92 -2.10
C PHE A 161 2.45 -7.11 -1.74
N VAL A 162 3.33 -7.48 -2.64
CA VAL A 162 4.32 -8.52 -2.44
C VAL A 162 5.70 -7.98 -2.74
N ARG A 163 6.72 -8.44 -2.02
CA ARG A 163 8.10 -8.11 -2.35
C ARG A 163 8.44 -8.59 -3.75
N LYS A 164 9.12 -7.74 -4.54
CA LYS A 164 9.48 -8.06 -5.92
C LYS A 164 10.22 -9.39 -6.06
N SER A 165 11.04 -9.75 -5.07
CA SER A 165 11.76 -11.04 -5.05
C SER A 165 10.87 -12.28 -4.94
N PHE A 166 9.59 -12.11 -4.59
CA PHE A 166 8.61 -13.20 -4.47
C PHE A 166 7.44 -13.05 -5.45
N SER A 167 7.57 -12.17 -6.44
CA SER A 167 6.48 -11.86 -7.37
C SER A 167 6.47 -12.69 -8.65
N GLU A 168 7.42 -13.61 -8.81
CA GLU A 168 7.53 -14.55 -9.95
C GLU A 168 6.67 -15.80 -9.76
#